data_6a285a1672bff485981928cca7feafc3
#
_entry.id   6a285a1672bff485981928cca7feafc3
#
_cell.length_a   1.000
_cell.length_b   1.000
_cell.length_c   1.000
_cell.angle_alpha   90.00
_cell.angle_beta   90.00
_cell.angle_gamma   90.00
#
_symmetry.space_group_name_H-M   'P 1'
#
loop_
_entity.id
_entity.type
_entity.pdbx_description
1 polymer ?
#
loop_
_entity_poly.entity_id
_entity_poly.type
_entity_poly.pdbx_seq_one_letter_code
_entity_poly.pdbx_strand_id
1 'polypeptide(L)'
;MAYSIYVIELKKEVLKHRKFKEANPNYIPGKPCVYVGYTSKTPEDRYEKHKAGTMISAKYAKKYGFRLKPRLYRVHNPMSSRKEALAMEKEKARRLRNRGYGVWQN
;
A
#
# COMPACT_ATOMS: atom_id res chain seq x y z
N MET A 1 -12.88 -3.18 18.06
CA MET A 1 -12.65 -3.66 16.70
C MET A 1 -11.19 -3.43 16.32
N ALA A 2 -10.54 -4.42 15.73
CA ALA A 2 -9.15 -4.29 15.37
C ALA A 2 -8.99 -3.81 13.93
N TYR A 3 -7.97 -3.02 13.70
CA TYR A 3 -7.63 -2.50 12.37
C TYR A 3 -6.20 -2.89 12.03
N SER A 4 -5.92 -3.00 10.75
CA SER A 4 -4.58 -3.37 10.27
C SER A 4 -4.20 -2.51 9.07
N ILE A 5 -2.91 -2.21 8.95
CA ILE A 5 -2.40 -1.69 7.69
C ILE A 5 -1.88 -2.86 6.86
N TYR A 6 -1.78 -2.63 5.57
CA TYR A 6 -1.22 -3.63 4.66
C TYR A 6 -0.45 -2.95 3.54
N VAL A 7 0.48 -3.70 2.95
CA VAL A 7 1.29 -3.22 1.84
C VAL A 7 1.24 -4.27 0.74
N ILE A 8 0.84 -3.86 -0.45
CA ILE A 8 0.78 -4.73 -1.63
C ILE A 8 1.89 -4.30 -2.58
N GLU A 9 2.72 -5.24 -3.02
CA GLU A 9 3.74 -4.94 -4.02
C GLU A 9 3.09 -4.82 -5.39
N LEU A 10 3.49 -3.78 -6.14
CA LEU A 10 2.95 -3.48 -7.46
C LEU A 10 4.00 -3.81 -8.53
N LYS A 11 3.52 -4.22 -9.70
CA LYS A 11 4.40 -4.42 -10.85
C LYS A 11 4.99 -3.08 -11.27
N LYS A 12 6.23 -3.11 -11.78
CA LYS A 12 6.96 -1.90 -12.18
C LYS A 12 6.28 -1.12 -13.28
N GLU A 13 5.38 -1.74 -14.03
CA GLU A 13 4.60 -1.07 -15.05
C GLU A 13 3.78 0.09 -14.52
N VAL A 14 3.50 0.12 -13.20
CA VAL A 14 2.80 1.25 -12.59
C VAL A 14 3.58 2.55 -12.77
N LEU A 15 4.89 2.48 -12.98
CA LEU A 15 5.73 3.65 -13.17
C LEU A 15 5.44 4.41 -14.47
N LYS A 16 4.72 3.80 -15.41
CA LYS A 16 4.33 4.51 -16.64
C LYS A 16 3.24 5.55 -16.38
N HIS A 17 2.57 5.48 -15.24
CA HIS A 17 1.50 6.43 -14.91
C HIS A 17 2.09 7.71 -14.33
N ARG A 18 1.76 8.82 -14.97
CA ARG A 18 2.26 10.13 -14.57
C ARG A 18 1.94 10.48 -13.12
N LYS A 19 0.70 10.22 -12.70
CA LYS A 19 0.27 10.52 -11.33
C LYS A 19 1.08 9.73 -10.29
N PHE A 20 1.41 8.48 -10.60
CA PHE A 20 2.23 7.67 -9.71
C PHE A 20 3.62 8.26 -9.59
N LYS A 21 4.22 8.65 -10.71
CA LYS A 21 5.55 9.26 -10.70
C LYS A 21 5.55 10.59 -9.95
N GLU A 22 4.53 11.41 -10.14
CA GLU A 22 4.43 12.71 -9.48
C GLU A 22 4.30 12.57 -7.96
N ALA A 23 3.66 11.50 -7.50
CA ALA A 23 3.54 11.21 -6.08
C ALA A 23 4.86 10.72 -5.47
N ASN A 24 5.83 10.35 -6.31
CA ASN A 24 7.09 9.74 -5.86
C ASN A 24 8.29 10.40 -6.56
N PRO A 25 8.52 11.71 -6.33
CA PRO A 25 9.60 12.41 -7.02
C PRO A 25 11.00 11.90 -6.65
N ASN A 26 11.11 11.23 -5.50
CA ASN A 26 12.39 10.70 -5.02
C ASN A 26 12.54 9.21 -5.24
N TYR A 27 11.72 8.63 -6.11
CA TYR A 27 11.82 7.20 -6.41
C TYR A 27 13.21 6.85 -6.93
N ILE A 28 13.79 5.80 -6.36
CA ILE A 28 15.10 5.31 -6.77
C ILE A 28 14.89 4.10 -7.68
N PRO A 29 15.38 4.15 -8.94
CA PRO A 29 15.23 3.01 -9.87
C PRO A 29 15.75 1.73 -9.24
N GLY A 30 14.97 0.65 -9.38
CA GLY A 30 15.29 -0.64 -8.79
C GLY A 30 14.57 -0.89 -7.46
N LYS A 31 14.09 0.14 -6.79
CA LYS A 31 13.32 -0.04 -5.56
C LYS A 31 11.91 -0.53 -5.88
N PRO A 32 11.26 -1.25 -4.95
CA PRO A 32 9.89 -1.74 -5.18
C PRO A 32 8.87 -0.61 -5.30
N CYS A 33 7.77 -0.91 -5.98
CA CYS A 33 6.59 -0.08 -6.01
C CYS A 33 5.52 -0.77 -5.18
N VAL A 34 4.82 -0.02 -4.32
CA VAL A 34 3.86 -0.59 -3.38
C VAL A 34 2.61 0.28 -3.23
N TYR A 35 1.54 -0.36 -2.78
CA TYR A 35 0.31 0.29 -2.37
C TYR A 35 0.15 0.08 -0.87
N VAL A 36 -0.12 1.15 -0.13
CA VAL A 36 -0.30 1.09 1.32
C VAL A 36 -1.75 1.44 1.64
N GLY A 37 -2.40 0.61 2.44
CA GLY A 37 -3.78 0.84 2.84
C GLY A 37 -4.04 0.37 4.26
N TYR A 38 -5.28 0.54 4.72
CA TYR A 38 -5.71 0.00 6.00
C TYR A 38 -7.07 -0.69 5.86
N THR A 39 -7.40 -1.54 6.83
CA THR A 39 -8.62 -2.33 6.77
C THR A 39 -9.11 -2.68 8.17
N SER A 40 -10.41 -2.86 8.31
CA SER A 40 -11.02 -3.43 9.53
C SER A 40 -11.08 -4.95 9.45
N LYS A 41 -10.65 -5.51 8.33
CA LYS A 41 -10.53 -6.95 8.11
C LYS A 41 -9.07 -7.35 8.19
N THR A 42 -8.72 -8.54 7.70
CA THR A 42 -7.30 -8.93 7.63
C THR A 42 -6.66 -8.40 6.35
N PRO A 43 -5.33 -8.24 6.33
CA PRO A 43 -4.64 -7.87 5.09
C PRO A 43 -4.94 -8.86 3.95
N GLU A 44 -5.03 -10.16 4.26
CA GLU A 44 -5.31 -11.20 3.28
C GLU A 44 -6.69 -11.03 2.64
N ASP A 45 -7.71 -10.74 3.46
CA ASP A 45 -9.07 -10.49 2.96
C ASP A 45 -9.09 -9.27 2.02
N ARG A 46 -8.38 -8.21 2.41
CA ARG A 46 -8.34 -6.99 1.63
C ARG A 46 -7.62 -7.21 0.30
N TYR A 47 -6.53 -7.97 0.35
CA TYR A 47 -5.78 -8.31 -0.85
C TYR A 47 -6.65 -9.09 -1.84
N GLU A 48 -7.43 -10.06 -1.37
CA GLU A 48 -8.34 -10.82 -2.23
C GLU A 48 -9.39 -9.91 -2.87
N LYS A 49 -9.91 -8.93 -2.14
CA LYS A 49 -10.86 -7.96 -2.69
C LYS A 49 -10.24 -7.08 -3.76
N HIS A 50 -8.98 -6.67 -3.59
CA HIS A 50 -8.28 -5.91 -4.62
C HIS A 50 -8.12 -6.75 -5.89
N LYS A 51 -7.71 -8.01 -5.74
CA LYS A 51 -7.55 -8.92 -6.89
C LYS A 51 -8.88 -9.19 -7.60
N ALA A 52 -9.96 -9.30 -6.85
CA ALA A 52 -11.29 -9.52 -7.42
C ALA A 52 -11.85 -8.28 -8.13
N GLY A 53 -11.17 -7.12 -7.95
CA GLY A 53 -11.58 -5.91 -8.63
C GLY A 53 -12.79 -5.21 -8.03
N THR A 54 -13.11 -5.51 -6.76
CA THR A 54 -14.27 -4.92 -6.09
C THR A 54 -13.99 -3.56 -5.44
N MET A 55 -12.71 -3.12 -5.43
CA MET A 55 -12.27 -1.89 -4.79
C MET A 55 -12.01 -0.82 -5.84
N ILE A 56 -12.97 0.04 -6.07
CA ILE A 56 -12.89 1.07 -7.11
C ILE A 56 -11.75 2.07 -6.85
N SER A 57 -11.57 2.47 -5.59
CA SER A 57 -10.60 3.51 -5.23
C SER A 57 -9.14 3.06 -5.29
N ALA A 58 -8.89 1.77 -5.46
CA ALA A 58 -7.55 1.21 -5.43
C ALA A 58 -7.13 0.68 -6.79
N LYS A 59 -7.30 1.48 -7.83
CA LYS A 59 -7.06 1.05 -9.21
C LYS A 59 -5.65 0.50 -9.47
N TYR A 60 -4.62 1.07 -8.84
CA TYR A 60 -3.26 0.58 -9.05
C TYR A 60 -3.05 -0.77 -8.36
N ALA A 61 -3.62 -0.96 -7.18
CA ALA A 61 -3.54 -2.24 -6.50
C ALA A 61 -4.29 -3.32 -7.27
N LYS A 62 -5.44 -2.98 -7.83
CA LYS A 62 -6.21 -3.90 -8.67
C LYS A 62 -5.44 -4.33 -9.92
N LYS A 63 -4.85 -3.37 -10.61
CA LYS A 63 -4.22 -3.60 -11.91
C LYS A 63 -2.81 -4.18 -11.79
N TYR A 64 -2.04 -3.69 -10.82
CA TYR A 64 -0.61 -4.01 -10.73
C TYR A 64 -0.22 -4.77 -9.47
N GLY A 65 -1.10 -4.90 -8.49
CA GLY A 65 -0.79 -5.63 -7.26
C GLY A 65 -0.59 -7.12 -7.54
N PHE A 66 0.46 -7.70 -6.98
CA PHE A 66 0.70 -9.12 -7.20
C PHE A 66 1.10 -9.90 -5.95
N ARG A 67 1.40 -9.23 -4.83
CA ARG A 67 1.62 -9.92 -3.56
C ARG A 67 1.60 -8.96 -2.37
N LEU A 68 1.25 -9.50 -1.21
CA LEU A 68 1.39 -8.77 0.05
C LEU A 68 2.87 -8.77 0.47
N LYS A 69 3.24 -7.72 1.23
CA LYS A 69 4.60 -7.59 1.77
C LYS A 69 4.52 -7.56 3.30
N PRO A 70 4.24 -8.70 3.96
CA PRO A 70 4.01 -8.71 5.42
C PRO A 70 5.16 -8.14 6.25
N ARG A 71 6.39 -8.28 5.80
CA ARG A 71 7.56 -7.73 6.51
C ARG A 71 7.49 -6.23 6.71
N LEU A 72 6.74 -5.53 5.86
CA LEU A 72 6.65 -4.08 5.92
C LEU A 72 5.57 -3.59 6.87
N TYR A 73 4.66 -4.45 7.34
CA TYR A 73 3.53 -3.96 8.14
C TYR A 73 3.15 -4.81 9.34
N ARG A 74 3.53 -6.09 9.39
CA ARG A 74 3.01 -7.00 10.42
C ARG A 74 3.31 -6.57 11.85
N VAL A 75 4.43 -5.87 12.08
CA VAL A 75 4.81 -5.43 13.43
C VAL A 75 3.89 -4.35 13.97
N HIS A 76 3.15 -3.66 13.11
CA HIS A 76 2.24 -2.59 13.50
C HIS A 76 0.83 -3.09 13.79
N ASN A 77 0.51 -4.32 13.37
CA ASN A 77 -0.84 -4.87 13.45
C ASN A 77 -0.99 -5.77 14.67
N PRO A 78 -2.19 -5.88 15.21
CA PRO A 78 -3.35 -5.04 14.93
C PRO A 78 -3.30 -3.73 15.72
N MET A 79 -4.14 -2.77 15.29
CA MET A 79 -4.29 -1.49 15.99
C MET A 79 -5.71 -1.38 16.53
N SER A 80 -5.88 -0.62 17.62
CA SER A 80 -7.15 -0.59 18.33
C SER A 80 -8.19 0.35 17.72
N SER A 81 -7.78 1.28 16.85
CA SER A 81 -8.71 2.24 16.27
C SER A 81 -8.41 2.54 14.81
N ARG A 82 -9.45 3.01 14.11
CA ARG A 82 -9.30 3.48 12.73
C ARG A 82 -8.34 4.66 12.65
N LYS A 83 -8.38 5.54 13.64
CA LYS A 83 -7.51 6.71 13.69
C LYS A 83 -6.05 6.30 13.72
N GLU A 84 -5.71 5.32 14.55
CA GLU A 84 -4.34 4.80 14.62
C GLU A 84 -3.92 4.17 13.29
N ALA A 85 -4.81 3.39 12.69
CA ALA A 85 -4.50 2.73 11.42
C ALA A 85 -4.28 3.74 10.30
N LEU A 86 -5.10 4.78 10.24
CA LEU A 86 -4.97 5.83 9.23
C LEU A 86 -3.66 6.60 9.41
N ALA A 87 -3.30 6.91 10.66
CA ALA A 87 -2.04 7.59 10.95
C ALA A 87 -0.84 6.72 10.57
N MET A 88 -0.90 5.42 10.86
CA MET A 88 0.17 4.48 10.52
C MET A 88 0.30 4.30 9.02
N GLU A 89 -0.82 4.28 8.30
CA GLU A 89 -0.81 4.19 6.83
C GLU A 89 -0.01 5.34 6.23
N LYS A 90 -0.31 6.56 6.69
CA LYS A 90 0.39 7.76 6.22
C LYS A 90 1.87 7.72 6.57
N GLU A 91 2.18 7.32 7.79
CA GLU A 91 3.56 7.24 8.27
C GLU A 91 4.36 6.19 7.51
N LYS A 92 3.76 5.03 7.26
CA LYS A 92 4.42 3.97 6.51
C LYS A 92 4.70 4.43 5.08
N ALA A 93 3.74 5.08 4.44
CA ALA A 93 3.92 5.60 3.08
C ALA A 93 5.06 6.62 3.05
N ARG A 94 5.12 7.51 4.03
CA ARG A 94 6.19 8.51 4.12
C ARG A 94 7.56 7.86 4.28
N ARG A 95 7.66 6.88 5.18
CA ARG A 95 8.93 6.17 5.43
C ARG A 95 9.42 5.43 4.20
N LEU A 96 8.52 4.77 3.49
CA LEU A 96 8.88 4.02 2.29
C LEU A 96 9.33 4.96 1.17
N ARG A 97 8.63 6.10 1.01
CA ARG A 97 9.06 7.10 0.03
C ARG A 97 10.46 7.63 0.36
N ASN A 98 10.74 7.84 1.65
CA ASN A 98 12.07 8.30 2.07
C ASN A 98 13.16 7.28 1.78
N ARG A 99 12.80 6.00 1.65
CA ARG A 99 13.74 4.95 1.27
C ARG A 99 13.85 4.80 -0.25
N GLY A 100 13.18 5.64 -1.02
CA GLY A 100 13.22 5.59 -2.47
C GLY A 100 12.18 4.68 -3.11
N TYR A 101 11.24 4.12 -2.33
CA TYR A 101 10.16 3.30 -2.87
C TYR A 101 9.19 4.16 -3.68
N GLY A 102 8.54 3.54 -4.67
CA GLY A 102 7.35 4.11 -5.28
C GLY A 102 6.13 3.71 -4.45
N VAL A 103 5.36 4.69 -3.96
CA VAL A 103 4.25 4.42 -3.04
C VAL A 103 2.98 5.08 -3.53
N TRP A 104 1.88 4.33 -3.45
CA TRP A 104 0.54 4.87 -3.64
C TRP A 104 -0.30 4.51 -2.42
N GLN A 105 -1.15 5.44 -2.01
CA GLN A 105 -2.06 5.22 -0.88
C GLN A 105 -3.41 5.87 -1.21
N ASN A 106 -4.43 5.44 -0.49
CA ASN A 106 -5.73 6.08 -0.61
C ASN A 106 -5.71 7.50 -0.08
#